data_c3368492fda9e24e3c974099b9fa852c
#
_entry.id   c3368492fda9e24e3c974099b9fa852c
#
_cell.length_a   1.000
_cell.length_b   1.000
_cell.length_c   1.000
_cell.angle_alpha   90.00
_cell.angle_beta   90.00
_cell.angle_gamma   90.00
#
_symmetry.space_group_name_H-M   'P 1'
#
loop_
_entity.id
_entity.type
_entity.pdbx_description
1 polymer ?
#
loop_
_entity_poly.entity_id
_entity_poly.type
_entity_poly.pdbx_seq_one_letter_code
_entity_poly.pdbx_strand_id
1 'polypeptide(L)'
;ALVTDLTYVRVGNRWAYVCLIIDLYNREIIGLSLGWHKTAELVKQAIQSIPYALTKVKMFHSDRGKEFDNQLIDEILEAFGITRSLSQAGCPYDNAVAESTYRAFKIEFVYQETFQSLEELALKTEKATLFCTTFIKCCLFRFLPML
;
A
#
# COMPACT_ATOMS: atom_id res chain seq x y z
N ALA A 1 0.14 10.48 -8.92
CA ALA A 1 0.92 9.23 -8.91
C ALA A 1 0.58 8.39 -7.70
N LEU A 2 0.48 7.10 -7.90
CA LEU A 2 0.25 6.12 -6.85
C LEU A 2 1.52 5.31 -6.59
N VAL A 3 1.75 4.95 -5.35
CA VAL A 3 2.80 4.01 -4.95
C VAL A 3 2.18 2.86 -4.18
N THR A 4 2.70 1.67 -4.39
CA THR A 4 2.25 0.46 -3.71
C THR A 4 3.41 -0.37 -3.23
N ASP A 5 3.15 -1.13 -2.18
CA ASP A 5 4.06 -2.13 -1.64
C ASP A 5 3.23 -3.16 -0.85
N LEU A 6 3.88 -4.22 -0.43
CA LEU A 6 3.31 -5.28 0.40
C LEU A 6 4.01 -5.36 1.74
N THR A 7 3.26 -5.61 2.78
CA THR A 7 3.80 -6.00 4.08
C THR A 7 3.13 -7.27 4.57
N TYR A 8 3.72 -7.93 5.53
CA TYR A 8 3.15 -9.12 6.14
C TYR A 8 2.83 -8.89 7.61
N VAL A 9 1.74 -9.50 8.07
CA VAL A 9 1.20 -9.35 9.41
C VAL A 9 0.91 -10.72 10.00
N ARG A 10 1.27 -10.92 11.25
CA ARG A 10 0.99 -12.17 11.96
C ARG A 10 -0.49 -12.27 12.32
N VAL A 11 -1.12 -13.35 11.88
CA VAL A 11 -2.52 -13.67 12.19
C VAL A 11 -2.57 -15.09 12.78
N GLY A 12 -2.78 -15.19 14.08
CA GLY A 12 -2.64 -16.46 14.78
C GLY A 12 -1.24 -17.04 14.58
N ASN A 13 -1.16 -18.23 13.99
CA ASN A 13 0.09 -18.93 13.68
C ASN A 13 0.56 -18.76 12.22
N ARG A 14 -0.11 -17.93 11.44
CA ARG A 14 0.15 -17.71 10.01
C ARG A 14 0.56 -16.28 9.71
N TRP A 15 1.19 -16.10 8.58
CA TRP A 15 1.48 -14.78 8.02
C TRP A 15 0.45 -14.42 6.94
N ALA A 16 -0.21 -13.29 7.12
CA ALA A 16 -1.04 -12.68 6.10
C ALA A 16 -0.27 -11.55 5.41
N TYR A 17 -0.71 -11.17 4.21
CA TYR A 17 -0.14 -10.08 3.43
C TYR A 17 -1.13 -8.94 3.32
N VAL A 18 -0.63 -7.73 3.44
CA VAL A 18 -1.40 -6.50 3.28
C VAL A 18 -0.78 -5.67 2.17
N CYS A 19 -1.56 -5.36 1.16
CA CYS A 19 -1.19 -4.45 0.07
C CYS A 19 -1.85 -3.10 0.31
N LEU A 20 -1.05 -2.05 0.39
CA LEU A 20 -1.54 -0.69 0.49
C LEU A 20 -1.19 0.08 -0.78
N ILE A 21 -2.12 0.91 -1.24
CA ILE A 21 -1.88 1.86 -2.33
C ILE A 21 -2.02 3.26 -1.76
N ILE A 22 -1.00 4.06 -1.98
CA ILE A 22 -0.85 5.40 -1.42
C ILE A 22 -0.86 6.41 -2.54
N ASP A 23 -1.69 7.44 -2.40
CA ASP A 23 -1.65 8.60 -3.29
C ASP A 23 -0.52 9.54 -2.85
N LEU A 24 0.46 9.73 -3.73
CA LEU A 24 1.62 10.57 -3.44
C LEU A 24 1.29 12.07 -3.34
N TYR A 25 0.18 12.50 -3.92
CA TYR A 25 -0.19 13.90 -3.89
C TYR A 25 -0.64 14.35 -2.50
N ASN A 26 -1.56 13.61 -1.88
CA ASN A 26 -2.09 13.92 -0.56
C ASN A 26 -1.60 12.98 0.54
N ARG A 27 -0.81 11.96 0.18
CA ARG A 27 -0.24 10.95 1.08
C ARG A 27 -1.30 10.15 1.84
N GLU A 28 -2.39 9.87 1.17
CA GLU A 28 -3.48 9.05 1.69
C GLU A 28 -3.38 7.61 1.22
N ILE A 29 -3.73 6.69 2.10
CA ILE A 29 -3.96 5.29 1.72
C ILE A 29 -5.33 5.24 1.06
N ILE A 30 -5.35 4.92 -0.22
CA ILE A 30 -6.56 4.91 -1.04
C ILE A 30 -6.97 3.54 -1.53
N GLY A 31 -6.08 2.57 -1.43
CA GLY A 31 -6.34 1.19 -1.81
C GLY A 31 -5.80 0.23 -0.77
N LEU A 32 -6.53 -0.85 -0.56
CA LEU A 32 -6.22 -1.86 0.44
C LEU A 32 -6.71 -3.22 -0.02
N SER A 33 -5.85 -4.21 0.12
CA SER A 33 -6.24 -5.61 0.09
C SER A 33 -5.42 -6.41 1.09
N LEU A 34 -5.94 -7.54 1.50
CA LEU A 34 -5.22 -8.46 2.36
C LEU A 34 -5.62 -9.90 2.06
N GLY A 35 -4.71 -10.79 2.32
CA GLY A 35 -4.89 -12.21 2.03
C GLY A 35 -3.76 -13.06 2.56
N TRP A 36 -3.91 -14.38 2.38
CA TRP A 36 -2.92 -15.34 2.85
C TRP A 36 -1.72 -15.50 1.92
N HIS A 37 -1.81 -15.02 0.68
CA HIS A 37 -0.81 -15.26 -0.35
C HIS A 37 -0.35 -13.94 -0.98
N LYS A 38 0.93 -13.84 -1.20
CA LYS A 38 1.59 -12.75 -1.92
C LYS A 38 1.48 -13.00 -3.42
N THR A 39 0.44 -12.45 -4.04
CA THR A 39 0.11 -12.71 -5.46
C THR A 39 -0.27 -11.43 -6.21
N ALA A 40 -0.22 -11.51 -7.55
CA ALA A 40 -0.73 -10.45 -8.41
C ALA A 40 -2.23 -10.18 -8.20
N GLU A 41 -3.00 -11.21 -7.86
CA GLU A 41 -4.42 -11.07 -7.54
C GLU A 41 -4.65 -10.18 -6.31
N LEU A 42 -3.78 -10.27 -5.31
CA LEU A 42 -3.83 -9.40 -4.14
C LEU A 42 -3.63 -7.93 -4.52
N VAL A 43 -2.67 -7.64 -5.38
CA VAL A 43 -2.42 -6.29 -5.91
C VAL A 43 -3.61 -5.79 -6.74
N LYS A 44 -4.17 -6.64 -7.58
CA LYS A 44 -5.38 -6.33 -8.35
C LYS A 44 -6.55 -5.95 -7.44
N GLN A 45 -6.78 -6.70 -6.38
CA GLN A 45 -7.83 -6.40 -5.40
C GLN A 45 -7.61 -5.05 -4.72
N ALA A 46 -6.37 -4.69 -4.40
CA ALA A 46 -6.05 -3.38 -3.86
C ALA A 46 -6.37 -2.26 -4.86
N ILE A 47 -6.03 -2.44 -6.13
CA ILE A 47 -6.36 -1.48 -7.20
C ILE A 47 -7.88 -1.33 -7.33
N GLN A 48 -8.62 -2.44 -7.29
CA GLN A 48 -10.08 -2.43 -7.38
C GLN A 48 -10.76 -1.75 -6.18
N SER A 49 -10.10 -1.67 -5.05
CA SER A 49 -10.61 -1.00 -3.84
C SER A 49 -10.50 0.52 -3.87
N ILE A 50 -9.80 1.08 -4.85
CA ILE A 50 -9.64 2.54 -4.99
C ILE A 50 -11.00 3.19 -5.28
N PRO A 51 -11.43 4.21 -4.48
CA PRO A 51 -12.79 4.71 -4.52
C PRO A 51 -13.08 5.72 -5.63
N TYR A 52 -12.14 5.97 -6.55
CA TYR A 52 -12.32 6.91 -7.65
C TYR A 52 -11.89 6.32 -9.00
N ALA A 53 -12.20 7.03 -10.08
CA ALA A 53 -11.90 6.58 -11.43
C ALA A 53 -10.39 6.47 -11.68
N LEU A 54 -9.92 5.29 -12.06
CA LEU A 54 -8.51 5.01 -12.34
C LEU A 54 -7.98 5.77 -13.56
N THR A 55 -8.86 6.23 -14.45
CA THR A 55 -8.48 7.07 -15.60
C THR A 55 -7.83 8.40 -15.20
N LYS A 56 -8.01 8.83 -13.96
CA LYS A 56 -7.34 10.03 -13.41
C LYS A 56 -5.92 9.77 -12.92
N VAL A 57 -5.54 8.51 -12.77
CA VAL A 57 -4.20 8.10 -12.32
C VAL A 57 -3.26 8.11 -13.51
N LYS A 58 -2.13 8.78 -13.39
CA LYS A 58 -1.13 8.86 -14.48
C LYS A 58 0.01 7.86 -14.31
N MET A 59 0.39 7.56 -13.09
CA MET A 59 1.55 6.71 -12.80
C MET A 59 1.27 5.81 -11.61
N PHE A 60 1.74 4.58 -11.72
CA PHE A 60 1.69 3.56 -10.67
C PHE A 60 3.11 3.03 -10.42
N HIS A 61 3.65 3.34 -9.26
CA HIS A 61 5.00 2.98 -8.86
C HIS A 61 5.02 1.81 -7.90
N SER A 62 5.89 0.84 -8.15
CA SER A 62 6.12 -0.31 -7.28
C SER A 62 7.57 -0.76 -7.33
N ASP A 63 7.95 -1.69 -6.48
CA ASP A 63 9.19 -2.43 -6.63
C ASP A 63 9.07 -3.46 -7.78
N ARG A 64 10.13 -4.26 -7.99
CA ARG A 64 10.19 -5.28 -9.04
C ARG A 64 9.74 -6.66 -8.57
N GLY A 65 9.00 -6.74 -7.47
CA GLY A 65 8.44 -8.00 -7.01
C GLY A 65 7.51 -8.63 -8.06
N LYS A 66 7.50 -9.96 -8.13
CA LYS A 66 6.69 -10.70 -9.11
C LYS A 66 5.19 -10.45 -8.96
N GLU A 67 4.74 -10.07 -7.78
CA GLU A 67 3.36 -9.68 -7.50
C GLU A 67 2.96 -8.38 -8.20
N PHE A 68 3.92 -7.50 -8.48
CA PHE A 68 3.72 -6.23 -9.18
C PHE A 68 4.15 -6.30 -10.65
N ASP A 69 5.28 -6.93 -10.93
CA ASP A 69 5.88 -7.02 -12.26
C ASP A 69 5.42 -8.30 -12.97
N ASN A 70 4.22 -8.24 -13.53
CA ASN A 70 3.60 -9.37 -14.23
C ASN A 70 2.55 -8.89 -15.23
N GLN A 71 2.14 -9.81 -16.11
CA GLN A 71 1.20 -9.53 -17.19
C GLN A 71 -0.17 -9.06 -16.67
N LEU A 72 -0.68 -9.61 -15.58
CA LEU A 72 -1.98 -9.21 -15.03
C LEU A 72 -2.01 -7.72 -14.66
N ILE A 73 -0.98 -7.26 -13.97
CA ILE A 73 -0.87 -5.86 -13.58
C ILE A 73 -0.61 -4.97 -14.81
N ASP A 74 0.22 -5.42 -15.75
CA ASP A 74 0.45 -4.70 -17.00
C ASP A 74 -0.84 -4.46 -17.77
N GLU A 75 -1.68 -5.47 -17.91
CA GLU A 75 -2.97 -5.38 -18.59
C GLU A 75 -3.92 -4.39 -17.89
N ILE A 76 -3.95 -4.39 -16.56
CA ILE A 76 -4.78 -3.45 -15.80
C ILE A 76 -4.30 -2.01 -16.01
N LEU A 77 -3.00 -1.76 -15.88
CA LEU A 77 -2.44 -0.42 -16.05
C LEU A 77 -2.64 0.09 -17.47
N GLU A 78 -2.44 -0.76 -18.46
CA GLU A 78 -2.65 -0.42 -19.88
C GLU A 78 -4.13 -0.09 -20.15
N ALA A 79 -5.06 -0.88 -19.62
CA ALA A 79 -6.49 -0.65 -19.81
C ALA A 79 -6.96 0.74 -19.30
N PHE A 80 -6.32 1.28 -18.27
CA PHE A 80 -6.63 2.59 -17.71
C PHE A 80 -5.68 3.71 -18.16
N GLY A 81 -4.73 3.41 -19.05
CA GLY A 81 -3.76 4.40 -19.52
C GLY A 81 -2.77 4.85 -18.47
N ILE A 82 -2.47 4.00 -17.49
CA ILE A 82 -1.56 4.30 -16.37
C ILE A 82 -0.14 3.90 -16.74
N THR A 83 0.81 4.81 -16.61
CA THR A 83 2.22 4.52 -16.82
C THR A 83 2.79 3.75 -15.63
N ARG A 84 3.42 2.61 -15.92
CA ARG A 84 4.15 1.85 -14.93
C ARG A 84 5.48 2.50 -14.60
N SER A 85 5.81 2.59 -13.32
CA SER A 85 7.12 2.96 -12.82
C SER A 85 7.63 1.89 -11.87
N LEU A 86 8.83 1.39 -12.09
CA LEU A 86 9.47 0.38 -11.25
C LEU A 86 10.68 0.99 -10.57
N SER A 87 10.86 0.68 -9.29
CA SER A 87 12.04 1.08 -8.53
C SER A 87 13.30 0.55 -9.19
N GLN A 88 14.32 1.40 -9.30
CA GLN A 88 15.64 0.97 -9.76
C GLN A 88 16.41 0.30 -8.63
N ALA A 89 17.14 -0.76 -8.97
CA ALA A 89 18.02 -1.41 -8.02
C ALA A 89 19.05 -0.41 -7.49
N GLY A 90 19.12 -0.26 -6.16
CA GLY A 90 20.05 0.65 -5.50
C GLY A 90 19.60 2.11 -5.39
N CYS A 91 18.36 2.45 -5.77
CA CYS A 91 17.79 3.79 -5.57
C CYS A 91 16.79 3.80 -4.40
N PRO A 92 17.24 4.05 -3.15
CA PRO A 92 16.37 4.02 -1.97
C PRO A 92 15.35 5.17 -1.93
N TYR A 93 15.56 6.22 -2.71
CA TYR A 93 14.67 7.39 -2.73
C TYR A 93 13.37 7.17 -3.49
N ASP A 94 13.35 6.22 -4.41
CA ASP A 94 12.18 5.98 -5.28
C ASP A 94 10.96 5.47 -4.51
N ASN A 95 11.14 4.91 -3.31
CA ASN A 95 10.08 4.32 -2.51
C ASN A 95 10.00 4.87 -1.08
N ALA A 96 10.60 6.04 -0.81
CA ALA A 96 10.71 6.59 0.53
C ALA A 96 9.35 6.89 1.18
N VAL A 97 8.36 7.34 0.41
CA VAL A 97 7.00 7.61 0.92
C VAL A 97 6.30 6.31 1.29
N ALA A 98 6.41 5.28 0.45
CA ALA A 98 5.86 3.95 0.75
C ALA A 98 6.52 3.37 2.01
N GLU A 99 7.84 3.39 2.11
CA GLU A 99 8.58 2.88 3.27
C GLU A 99 8.17 3.58 4.57
N SER A 100 8.08 4.90 4.58
CA SER A 100 7.67 5.65 5.77
C SER A 100 6.22 5.40 6.15
N THR A 101 5.33 5.26 5.18
CA THR A 101 3.92 4.93 5.41
C THR A 101 3.76 3.52 5.99
N TYR A 102 4.45 2.54 5.43
CA TYR A 102 4.42 1.17 5.96
C TYR A 102 5.06 1.08 7.35
N ARG A 103 6.12 1.83 7.61
CA ARG A 103 6.71 1.91 8.95
C ARG A 103 5.70 2.46 9.96
N ALA A 104 5.03 3.55 9.64
CA ALA A 104 4.00 4.13 10.48
C ALA A 104 2.85 3.14 10.70
N PHE A 105 2.37 2.49 9.65
CA PHE A 105 1.35 1.46 9.73
C PHE A 105 1.74 0.32 10.67
N LYS A 106 2.96 -0.18 10.58
CA LYS A 106 3.45 -1.25 11.47
C LYS A 106 3.57 -0.80 12.92
N ILE A 107 4.19 0.34 13.17
CA ILE A 107 4.47 0.83 14.53
C ILE A 107 3.20 1.29 15.22
N GLU A 108 2.37 2.08 14.53
CA GLU A 108 1.19 2.71 15.11
C GLU A 108 -0.01 1.77 15.21
N PHE A 109 -0.06 0.75 14.38
CA PHE A 109 -1.19 -0.15 14.30
C PHE A 109 -0.81 -1.62 14.51
N VAL A 110 -0.02 -2.22 13.62
CA VAL A 110 0.21 -3.67 13.60
C VAL A 110 0.81 -4.16 14.91
N TYR A 111 1.81 -3.47 15.44
CA TYR A 111 2.50 -3.88 16.67
C TYR A 111 1.71 -3.60 17.95
N GLN A 112 0.65 -2.80 17.87
CA GLN A 112 -0.24 -2.50 18.99
C GLN A 112 -1.41 -3.49 19.11
N GLU A 113 -1.60 -4.36 18.12
CA GLU A 113 -2.76 -5.23 18.01
C GLU A 113 -2.35 -6.71 17.87
N THR A 114 -3.28 -7.58 18.19
CA THR A 114 -3.21 -9.00 17.87
C THR A 114 -4.39 -9.38 17.00
N PHE A 115 -4.16 -10.29 16.04
CA PHE A 115 -5.17 -10.72 15.08
C PHE A 115 -5.34 -12.23 15.14
N GLN A 116 -6.57 -12.69 15.24
CA GLN A 116 -6.91 -14.12 15.30
C GLN A 116 -7.44 -14.66 13.98
N SER A 117 -7.98 -13.77 13.13
CA SER A 117 -8.55 -14.14 11.83
C SER A 117 -8.24 -13.08 10.79
N LEU A 118 -8.37 -13.47 9.51
CA LEU A 118 -8.20 -12.54 8.39
C LEU A 118 -9.29 -11.46 8.38
N GLU A 119 -10.51 -11.82 8.76
CA GLU A 119 -11.65 -10.91 8.89
C GLU A 119 -11.41 -9.85 9.97
N GLU A 120 -10.84 -10.24 11.09
CA GLU A 120 -10.45 -9.31 12.17
C GLU A 120 -9.37 -8.35 11.70
N LEU A 121 -8.34 -8.86 11.00
CA LEU A 121 -7.29 -8.05 10.40
C LEU A 121 -7.89 -7.05 9.40
N ALA A 122 -8.78 -7.50 8.52
CA ALA A 122 -9.44 -6.65 7.54
C ALA A 122 -10.21 -5.51 8.19
N LEU A 123 -11.05 -5.82 9.16
CA LEU A 123 -11.89 -4.83 9.83
C LEU A 123 -11.05 -3.80 10.60
N LYS A 124 -10.07 -4.24 11.35
CA LYS A 124 -9.17 -3.35 12.10
C LYS A 124 -8.28 -2.51 11.18
N THR A 125 -7.82 -3.09 10.07
CA THR A 125 -7.01 -2.36 9.09
C THR A 125 -7.82 -1.27 8.38
N GLU A 126 -9.06 -1.53 8.00
CA GLU A 126 -9.94 -0.51 7.43
C GLU A 126 -10.14 0.67 8.38
N LYS A 127 -10.40 0.40 9.65
CA LYS A 127 -10.51 1.44 10.68
C LYS A 127 -9.21 2.22 10.85
N ALA A 128 -8.07 1.53 10.91
CA ALA A 128 -6.76 2.14 11.09
C ALA A 128 -6.36 3.01 9.89
N THR A 129 -6.69 2.60 8.66
CA THR A 129 -6.40 3.41 7.47
C THR A 129 -7.21 4.69 7.42
N LEU A 130 -8.45 4.68 7.89
CA LEU A 130 -9.24 5.90 8.06
C LEU A 130 -8.60 6.84 9.10
N PHE A 131 -8.08 6.31 10.19
CA PHE A 131 -7.33 7.07 11.20
C PHE A 131 -5.95 7.51 10.71
N CYS A 132 -5.21 6.63 10.02
CA CYS A 132 -3.89 6.90 9.50
C CYS A 132 -3.88 7.99 8.43
N THR A 133 -4.93 8.13 7.64
CA THR A 133 -5.05 9.25 6.70
C THR A 133 -4.96 10.59 7.43
N THR A 134 -5.51 10.68 8.64
CA THR A 134 -5.40 11.87 9.48
C THR A 134 -4.08 11.91 10.26
N PHE A 135 -3.59 10.77 10.72
CA PHE A 135 -2.43 10.64 11.61
C PHE A 135 -1.10 10.69 10.87
N ILE A 136 -1.00 10.10 9.68
CA ILE A 136 0.20 10.18 8.82
C ILE A 136 0.45 11.62 8.37
N LYS A 137 -0.62 12.36 8.09
CA LYS A 137 -0.50 13.81 7.86
C LYS A 137 0.12 14.51 9.08
N CYS A 138 -0.28 14.16 10.30
CA CYS A 138 0.29 14.69 11.53
C CYS A 138 1.73 14.22 11.80
N CYS A 139 2.03 12.93 11.61
CA CYS A 139 3.38 12.38 11.84
C CYS A 139 4.40 12.87 10.81
N LEU A 140 4.03 12.95 9.55
CA LEU A 140 4.91 13.47 8.50
C LEU A 140 5.21 14.95 8.70
N PHE A 141 4.27 15.74 9.24
CA PHE A 141 4.53 17.12 9.63
C PHE A 141 5.46 17.23 10.84
N ARG A 142 5.52 16.22 11.72
CA ARG A 142 6.43 16.20 12.87
C ARG A 142 7.86 15.78 12.52
N PHE A 143 8.06 15.05 11.42
CA PHE A 143 9.36 14.51 11.01
C PHE A 143 9.95 15.20 9.78
N LEU A 144 9.25 16.13 9.15
CA LEU A 144 9.87 17.04 8.20
C LEU A 144 10.66 18.07 9.00
N PRO A 145 11.99 18.12 8.85
CA PRO A 145 12.72 19.26 9.37
C PRO A 145 12.09 20.51 8.75
N MET A 146 11.78 21.47 9.57
CA MET A 146 11.37 22.77 9.10
C MET A 146 12.49 23.35 8.24
N LEU A 147 12.29 23.23 6.92
CA LEU A 147 13.01 24.05 5.98
C LEU A 147 12.30 25.38 5.84
#